data_3b0366f4a2d928e6de78c33e9d038694
#
_entry.id   3b0366f4a2d928e6de78c33e9d038694
#
_cell.length_a   1.000
_cell.length_b   1.000
_cell.length_c   1.000
_cell.angle_alpha   90.00
_cell.angle_beta   90.00
_cell.angle_gamma   90.00
#
_symmetry.space_group_name_H-M   'P 1'
#
loop_
_entity.id
_entity.type
_entity.pdbx_description
1 polymer ?
#
loop_
_entity_poly.entity_id
_entity_poly.type
_entity_poly.pdbx_seq_one_letter_code
_entity_poly.pdbx_strand_id
1 'polypeptide(L)'
;MSECTHHCSTCGESCAERATPQSLRKAPHPESHIGKVFGVVSGKGGVGKSMVTSQLAVTLHRRGYKVGVMDADITGPSIPQAFGVHDKAVGTQTALYPCVSHSGIEVMSINLLLEDETDPVIWRGPVIGGVVQQFWTDVAWDVDYLFVDMPPGTGDVPLSVFQSIALDGIIVVTSPQELVSMVVEKAVKMAEKMDVPIVGVVENMSYVACPDCGKKIYLFGEGKSEEAAKRHNLPLLAQMPIDPKLAALVDAGKIEEFEGTWLNAAADALEKTRKRAE
;
A
#
# COMPACT_ATOMS: atom_id res chain seq x y z
N MET A 1 34.04 -33.43 20.31
CA MET A 1 33.12 -32.39 19.81
C MET A 1 33.20 -32.49 18.29
N SER A 2 32.19 -33.06 17.65
CA SER A 2 32.12 -33.22 16.18
C SER A 2 31.90 -31.85 15.56
N GLU A 3 32.75 -31.43 14.66
CA GLU A 3 32.59 -30.19 13.91
C GLU A 3 31.31 -30.27 13.07
N CYS A 4 30.42 -29.31 13.25
CA CYS A 4 29.18 -29.20 12.48
C CYS A 4 29.51 -28.84 11.02
N THR A 5 29.13 -29.71 10.07
CA THR A 5 29.40 -29.52 8.65
C THR A 5 28.41 -28.57 7.98
N HIS A 6 27.48 -27.94 8.72
CA HIS A 6 26.44 -27.02 8.23
C HIS A 6 25.53 -27.52 7.10
N HIS A 7 25.50 -28.82 6.82
CA HIS A 7 24.56 -29.45 5.89
C HIS A 7 23.26 -29.85 6.60
N CYS A 8 22.43 -28.85 6.93
CA CYS A 8 21.22 -29.03 7.74
C CYS A 8 20.10 -29.84 7.06
N SER A 9 20.13 -30.03 5.76
CA SER A 9 19.12 -30.80 5.01
C SER A 9 19.24 -32.32 5.18
N THR A 10 20.40 -32.82 5.62
CA THR A 10 20.68 -34.26 5.78
C THR A 10 21.12 -34.63 7.21
N CYS A 11 21.16 -33.69 8.14
CA CYS A 11 21.57 -33.92 9.51
C CYS A 11 20.39 -34.36 10.37
N GLY A 12 20.49 -35.55 10.98
CA GLY A 12 19.49 -36.14 11.89
C GLY A 12 19.60 -35.67 13.37
N GLU A 13 20.52 -34.77 13.71
CA GLU A 13 20.75 -34.34 15.07
C GLU A 13 19.84 -33.16 15.47
N SER A 14 19.35 -33.13 16.72
CA SER A 14 18.62 -32.01 17.30
C SER A 14 19.59 -30.89 17.65
N CYS A 15 19.89 -30.02 16.68
CA CYS A 15 20.75 -28.87 16.85
C CYS A 15 19.93 -27.70 17.45
N ALA A 16 20.37 -27.16 18.58
CA ALA A 16 19.77 -25.96 19.19
C ALA A 16 19.94 -24.71 18.30
N GLU A 17 20.82 -24.76 17.29
CA GLU A 17 21.06 -23.75 16.27
C GLU A 17 20.25 -23.98 14.97
N ARG A 18 19.32 -24.92 14.91
CA ARG A 18 18.24 -24.85 13.92
C ARG A 18 17.42 -23.63 14.28
N ALA A 19 17.95 -22.45 13.98
CA ALA A 19 17.22 -21.21 14.10
C ALA A 19 15.90 -21.40 13.36
N THR A 20 14.79 -21.41 14.07
CA THR A 20 13.51 -20.98 13.52
C THR A 20 13.82 -19.77 12.66
N PRO A 21 13.36 -19.72 11.38
CA PRO A 21 13.61 -18.57 10.53
C PRO A 21 13.27 -17.33 11.36
N GLN A 22 14.28 -16.52 11.70
CA GLN A 22 14.03 -15.32 12.48
C GLN A 22 13.09 -14.48 11.64
N SER A 23 11.92 -14.17 12.19
CA SER A 23 11.00 -13.24 11.56
C SER A 23 11.76 -11.95 11.30
N LEU A 24 11.82 -11.53 10.04
CA LEU A 24 12.41 -10.24 9.66
C LEU A 24 11.50 -9.07 10.02
N ARG A 25 10.31 -9.36 10.57
CA ARG A 25 9.35 -8.36 11.02
C ARG A 25 9.95 -7.48 12.09
N LYS A 26 9.71 -6.19 11.96
CA LYS A 26 10.12 -5.17 12.93
C LYS A 26 8.88 -4.72 13.71
N ALA A 27 9.07 -4.42 14.98
CA ALA A 27 8.04 -3.72 15.75
C ALA A 27 7.90 -2.27 15.23
N PRO A 28 6.71 -1.70 15.24
CA PRO A 28 6.52 -0.27 14.98
C PRO A 28 7.19 0.56 16.08
N HIS A 29 7.27 1.88 15.86
CA HIS A 29 7.77 2.79 16.90
C HIS A 29 7.01 2.58 18.22
N PRO A 30 7.68 2.58 19.40
CA PRO A 30 7.03 2.27 20.69
C PRO A 30 5.87 3.21 21.06
N GLU A 31 5.87 4.44 20.57
CA GLU A 31 4.79 5.41 20.76
C GLU A 31 3.66 5.25 19.73
N SER A 32 3.79 4.33 18.77
CA SER A 32 2.75 4.13 17.76
C SER A 32 1.53 3.38 18.31
N HIS A 33 0.35 3.87 17.94
CA HIS A 33 -0.93 3.19 18.13
C HIS A 33 -1.55 2.91 16.77
N ILE A 34 -1.39 1.68 16.27
CA ILE A 34 -1.86 1.29 14.93
C ILE A 34 -2.90 0.17 15.08
N GLY A 35 -4.11 0.43 14.58
CA GLY A 35 -5.19 -0.55 14.59
C GLY A 35 -4.93 -1.66 13.58
N LYS A 36 -5.01 -1.36 12.27
CA LYS A 36 -4.79 -2.30 11.17
C LYS A 36 -3.87 -1.71 10.11
N VAL A 37 -3.07 -2.55 9.44
CA VAL A 37 -2.13 -2.15 8.40
C VAL A 37 -2.46 -2.83 7.09
N PHE A 38 -2.68 -2.05 6.04
CA PHE A 38 -2.98 -2.57 4.71
C PHE A 38 -1.98 -2.10 3.66
N GLY A 39 -1.44 -3.04 2.90
CA GLY A 39 -0.62 -2.73 1.73
C GLY A 39 -1.48 -2.53 0.49
N VAL A 40 -1.19 -1.50 -0.30
CA VAL A 40 -1.79 -1.33 -1.62
C VAL A 40 -0.73 -1.61 -2.68
N VAL A 41 -0.97 -2.63 -3.49
CA VAL A 41 0.01 -3.16 -4.44
C VAL A 41 -0.50 -3.08 -5.87
N SER A 42 0.43 -2.97 -6.82
CA SER A 42 0.12 -3.07 -8.25
C SER A 42 1.24 -3.82 -8.99
N GLY A 43 0.89 -4.53 -10.04
CA GLY A 43 1.87 -5.27 -10.84
C GLY A 43 2.68 -4.40 -11.80
N LYS A 44 2.26 -3.17 -12.06
CA LYS A 44 2.96 -2.20 -12.91
C LYS A 44 2.67 -0.77 -12.45
N GLY A 45 3.52 0.16 -12.85
CA GLY A 45 3.29 1.59 -12.67
C GLY A 45 2.15 2.15 -13.54
N GLY A 46 1.61 3.30 -13.16
CA GLY A 46 0.61 4.03 -13.94
C GLY A 46 -0.82 3.50 -13.87
N VAL A 47 -1.14 2.56 -12.98
CA VAL A 47 -2.52 2.08 -12.77
C VAL A 47 -3.32 2.94 -11.79
N GLY A 48 -2.72 4.00 -11.26
CA GLY A 48 -3.35 4.87 -10.26
C GLY A 48 -3.41 4.27 -8.86
N LYS A 49 -2.45 3.44 -8.48
CA LYS A 49 -2.33 2.81 -7.16
C LYS A 49 -2.42 3.85 -6.03
N SER A 50 -1.57 4.88 -6.07
CA SER A 50 -1.51 5.91 -5.03
C SER A 50 -2.79 6.74 -4.93
N MET A 51 -3.49 6.97 -6.06
CA MET A 51 -4.81 7.60 -6.06
C MET A 51 -5.85 6.70 -5.36
N VAL A 52 -5.83 5.38 -5.63
CA VAL A 52 -6.70 4.41 -4.93
C VAL A 52 -6.37 4.37 -3.45
N THR A 53 -5.08 4.34 -3.08
CA THR A 53 -4.62 4.39 -1.69
C THR A 53 -5.17 5.63 -0.96
N SER A 54 -4.99 6.80 -1.57
CA SER A 54 -5.47 8.07 -1.00
C SER A 54 -6.98 8.11 -0.87
N GLN A 55 -7.72 7.62 -1.88
CA GLN A 55 -9.19 7.57 -1.83
C GLN A 55 -9.72 6.56 -0.80
N LEU A 56 -9.05 5.45 -0.57
CA LEU A 56 -9.38 4.51 0.52
C LEU A 56 -9.17 5.18 1.88
N ALA A 57 -8.07 5.91 2.05
CA ALA A 57 -7.78 6.67 3.26
C ALA A 57 -8.87 7.72 3.52
N VAL A 58 -9.22 8.52 2.52
CA VAL A 58 -10.31 9.51 2.61
C VAL A 58 -11.65 8.85 2.93
N THR A 59 -11.95 7.69 2.31
CA THR A 59 -13.22 6.97 2.52
C THR A 59 -13.35 6.49 3.97
N LEU A 60 -12.29 5.90 4.55
CA LEU A 60 -12.32 5.46 5.95
C LEU A 60 -12.28 6.64 6.92
N HIS A 61 -11.53 7.70 6.61
CA HIS A 61 -11.50 8.91 7.43
C HIS A 61 -12.89 9.55 7.53
N ARG A 62 -13.64 9.62 6.44
CA ARG A 62 -15.05 10.10 6.44
C ARG A 62 -16.01 9.22 7.24
N ARG A 63 -15.66 7.97 7.52
CA ARG A 63 -16.38 7.08 8.44
C ARG A 63 -16.03 7.30 9.91
N GLY A 64 -15.14 8.25 10.20
CA GLY A 64 -14.75 8.64 11.55
C GLY A 64 -13.51 7.92 12.10
N TYR A 65 -12.78 7.18 11.28
CA TYR A 65 -11.52 6.55 11.67
C TYR A 65 -10.34 7.51 11.58
N LYS A 66 -9.36 7.35 12.46
CA LYS A 66 -8.03 7.92 12.31
C LYS A 66 -7.29 7.12 11.24
N VAL A 67 -6.77 7.78 10.23
CA VAL A 67 -6.14 7.10 9.09
C VAL A 67 -4.77 7.69 8.79
N GLY A 68 -3.81 6.82 8.48
CA GLY A 68 -2.48 7.19 8.02
C GLY A 68 -2.17 6.61 6.65
N VAL A 69 -1.31 7.28 5.91
CA VAL A 69 -0.76 6.81 4.64
C VAL A 69 0.76 6.91 4.68
N MET A 70 1.41 5.76 4.62
CA MET A 70 2.85 5.63 4.45
C MET A 70 3.15 5.46 2.96
N ASP A 71 3.81 6.43 2.36
CA ASP A 71 4.27 6.38 0.96
C ASP A 71 5.59 5.61 0.88
N ALA A 72 5.51 4.36 0.46
CA ALA A 72 6.67 3.50 0.25
C ALA A 72 7.19 3.53 -1.21
N ASP A 73 6.57 4.28 -2.10
CA ASP A 73 7.03 4.50 -3.48
C ASP A 73 8.04 5.65 -3.54
N ILE A 74 9.20 5.42 -2.95
CA ILE A 74 10.28 6.42 -2.81
C ILE A 74 10.72 7.02 -4.15
N THR A 75 10.58 6.27 -5.25
CA THR A 75 11.04 6.69 -6.58
C THR A 75 10.05 7.57 -7.33
N GLY A 76 8.79 7.55 -6.92
CA GLY A 76 7.73 8.36 -7.51
C GLY A 76 6.70 8.77 -6.47
N PRO A 77 7.13 9.42 -5.37
CA PRO A 77 6.23 9.73 -4.27
C PRO A 77 5.15 10.72 -4.72
N SER A 78 3.90 10.35 -4.52
CA SER A 78 2.75 11.12 -5.01
C SER A 78 1.69 11.39 -3.93
N ILE A 79 1.82 10.76 -2.77
CA ILE A 79 0.84 10.88 -1.68
C ILE A 79 0.80 12.30 -1.11
N PRO A 80 1.92 12.95 -0.75
CA PRO A 80 1.89 14.32 -0.25
C PRO A 80 1.22 15.29 -1.20
N GLN A 81 1.54 15.19 -2.51
CA GLN A 81 0.93 16.03 -3.54
C GLN A 81 -0.59 15.85 -3.59
N ALA A 82 -1.10 14.62 -3.54
CA ALA A 82 -2.53 14.35 -3.59
C ALA A 82 -3.30 14.96 -2.40
N PHE A 83 -2.68 15.01 -1.22
CA PHE A 83 -3.25 15.59 -0.01
C PHE A 83 -2.91 17.07 0.21
N GLY A 84 -2.10 17.67 -0.66
CA GLY A 84 -1.63 19.06 -0.50
C GLY A 84 -0.76 19.25 0.75
N VAL A 85 0.01 18.24 1.13
CA VAL A 85 0.91 18.27 2.28
C VAL A 85 2.31 18.61 1.80
N HIS A 86 2.81 19.79 2.16
CA HIS A 86 4.12 20.32 1.78
C HIS A 86 5.02 20.64 2.97
N ASP A 87 4.46 20.60 4.18
CA ASP A 87 5.22 20.82 5.40
C ASP A 87 6.24 19.69 5.60
N LYS A 88 7.40 20.03 6.18
CA LYS A 88 8.40 19.02 6.51
C LYS A 88 8.00 18.25 7.77
N ALA A 89 8.27 16.94 7.77
CA ALA A 89 8.06 16.12 8.94
C ALA A 89 8.95 16.57 10.09
N VAL A 90 8.37 16.66 11.28
CA VAL A 90 9.06 17.13 12.48
C VAL A 90 9.51 15.92 13.29
N GLY A 91 10.76 15.96 13.76
CA GLY A 91 11.33 14.91 14.59
C GLY A 91 11.78 15.42 15.95
N THR A 92 11.77 14.53 16.93
CA THR A 92 12.48 14.66 18.20
C THR A 92 13.76 13.83 18.15
N GLN A 93 14.46 13.67 19.28
CA GLN A 93 15.62 12.76 19.37
C GLN A 93 15.20 11.28 19.28
N THR A 94 13.94 10.95 19.52
CA THR A 94 13.45 9.58 19.65
C THR A 94 12.39 9.20 18.62
N ALA A 95 11.68 10.14 18.01
CA ALA A 95 10.59 9.88 17.10
C ALA A 95 10.52 10.90 15.96
N LEU A 96 10.02 10.45 14.79
CA LEU A 96 9.49 11.29 13.73
C LEU A 96 7.97 11.35 13.88
N TYR A 97 7.37 12.46 13.53
CA TYR A 97 5.92 12.62 13.50
C TYR A 97 5.45 12.79 12.06
N PRO A 98 4.40 12.09 11.64
CA PRO A 98 3.84 12.27 10.30
C PRO A 98 3.28 13.68 10.13
N CYS A 99 3.30 14.18 8.90
CA CYS A 99 2.56 15.40 8.59
C CYS A 99 1.07 15.09 8.54
N VAL A 100 0.24 16.10 8.78
CA VAL A 100 -1.21 15.93 8.85
C VAL A 100 -1.86 16.69 7.71
N SER A 101 -2.75 16.04 6.95
CA SER A 101 -3.53 16.68 5.89
C SER A 101 -4.58 17.65 6.47
N HIS A 102 -5.28 18.37 5.60
CA HIS A 102 -6.30 19.33 6.00
C HIS A 102 -7.42 18.70 6.85
N SER A 103 -7.84 17.49 6.56
CA SER A 103 -8.90 16.80 7.32
C SER A 103 -8.39 16.00 8.53
N GLY A 104 -7.08 15.80 8.67
CA GLY A 104 -6.51 15.08 9.80
C GLY A 104 -5.94 13.69 9.44
N ILE A 105 -5.74 13.38 8.15
CA ILE A 105 -5.07 12.14 7.72
C ILE A 105 -3.56 12.29 7.91
N GLU A 106 -2.93 11.34 8.58
CA GLU A 106 -1.49 11.31 8.80
C GLU A 106 -0.77 10.84 7.51
N VAL A 107 0.26 11.57 7.09
CA VAL A 107 1.02 11.28 5.87
C VAL A 107 2.51 11.27 6.16
N MET A 108 3.21 10.22 5.72
CA MET A 108 4.67 10.15 5.73
C MET A 108 5.17 9.70 4.36
N SER A 109 6.09 10.48 3.81
CA SER A 109 6.76 10.23 2.53
C SER A 109 8.17 10.80 2.58
N ILE A 110 9.05 10.31 1.71
CA ILE A 110 10.41 10.82 1.60
C ILE A 110 10.46 12.31 1.26
N ASN A 111 9.53 12.80 0.45
CA ASN A 111 9.46 14.21 0.06
C ASN A 111 9.30 15.16 1.25
N LEU A 112 8.71 14.67 2.34
CA LEU A 112 8.52 15.45 3.57
C LEU A 112 9.79 15.55 4.42
N LEU A 113 10.86 14.81 4.03
CA LEU A 113 12.18 14.82 4.67
C LEU A 113 13.26 15.51 3.82
N LEU A 114 13.05 15.64 2.52
CA LEU A 114 13.99 16.29 1.61
C LEU A 114 13.94 17.81 1.78
N GLU A 115 15.06 18.51 1.57
CA GLU A 115 15.09 19.98 1.58
C GLU A 115 14.27 20.54 0.41
N ASP A 116 14.45 19.98 -0.78
CA ASP A 116 13.67 20.28 -1.99
C ASP A 116 12.90 19.03 -2.42
N GLU A 117 11.56 19.16 -2.58
CA GLU A 117 10.68 18.07 -3.01
C GLU A 117 10.97 17.57 -4.43
N THR A 118 11.66 18.40 -5.23
CA THR A 118 12.04 18.08 -6.61
C THR A 118 13.39 17.39 -6.71
N ASP A 119 14.12 17.27 -5.61
CA ASP A 119 15.41 16.58 -5.58
C ASP A 119 15.24 15.09 -5.94
N PRO A 120 15.99 14.60 -6.94
CA PRO A 120 15.88 13.20 -7.33
C PRO A 120 16.48 12.29 -6.26
N VAL A 121 15.68 11.34 -5.78
CA VAL A 121 16.16 10.29 -4.88
C VAL A 121 16.88 9.22 -5.71
N ILE A 122 18.22 9.32 -5.82
CA ILE A 122 19.05 8.38 -6.57
C ILE A 122 19.61 7.30 -5.61
N TRP A 123 18.73 6.49 -5.05
CA TRP A 123 19.13 5.44 -4.12
C TRP A 123 18.95 4.05 -4.72
N ARG A 124 19.76 3.10 -4.27
CA ARG A 124 19.63 1.70 -4.68
C ARG A 124 18.62 0.98 -3.78
N GLY A 125 18.03 -0.11 -4.30
CA GLY A 125 16.97 -0.88 -3.63
C GLY A 125 17.17 -1.13 -2.13
N PRO A 126 18.34 -1.57 -1.64
CA PRO A 126 18.58 -1.80 -0.22
C PRO A 126 18.42 -0.53 0.65
N VAL A 127 18.84 0.63 0.12
CA VAL A 127 18.71 1.92 0.83
C VAL A 127 17.24 2.32 0.90
N ILE A 128 16.51 2.17 -0.21
CA ILE A 128 15.07 2.45 -0.29
C ILE A 128 14.30 1.58 0.71
N GLY A 129 14.59 0.27 0.74
CA GLY A 129 13.99 -0.64 1.71
C GLY A 129 14.26 -0.24 3.16
N GLY A 130 15.48 0.26 3.43
CA GLY A 130 15.86 0.79 4.74
C GLY A 130 15.06 2.01 5.16
N VAL A 131 14.80 2.95 4.24
CA VAL A 131 13.99 4.15 4.52
C VAL A 131 12.53 3.79 4.80
N VAL A 132 11.92 2.91 4.00
CA VAL A 132 10.56 2.44 4.27
C VAL A 132 10.47 1.75 5.63
N GLN A 133 11.51 0.99 5.99
CA GLN A 133 11.60 0.39 7.32
C GLN A 133 11.69 1.45 8.43
N GLN A 134 12.43 2.55 8.22
CA GLN A 134 12.49 3.67 9.17
C GLN A 134 11.12 4.36 9.30
N PHE A 135 10.33 4.50 8.24
CA PHE A 135 8.95 5.01 8.35
C PHE A 135 8.06 4.14 9.23
N TRP A 136 8.40 2.87 9.39
CA TRP A 136 7.73 1.96 10.30
C TRP A 136 8.28 2.03 11.73
N THR A 137 9.61 2.04 11.88
CA THR A 137 10.28 1.93 13.19
C THR A 137 10.47 3.26 13.91
N ASP A 138 10.56 4.38 13.18
CA ASP A 138 10.97 5.67 13.72
C ASP A 138 9.82 6.70 13.71
N VAL A 139 8.73 6.43 12.97
CA VAL A 139 7.55 7.30 12.94
C VAL A 139 6.52 6.87 13.98
N ALA A 140 6.10 7.81 14.83
CA ALA A 140 5.04 7.60 15.81
C ALA A 140 3.67 7.85 15.18
N TRP A 141 2.98 6.77 14.83
CA TRP A 141 1.64 6.78 14.23
C TRP A 141 0.54 6.69 15.30
N ASP A 142 -0.56 7.46 15.17
CA ASP A 142 -1.76 7.32 16.02
C ASP A 142 -3.01 7.13 15.15
N VAL A 143 -3.18 5.93 14.61
CA VAL A 143 -4.17 5.62 13.57
C VAL A 143 -4.90 4.30 13.80
N ASP A 144 -6.18 4.26 13.41
CA ASP A 144 -6.98 3.03 13.36
C ASP A 144 -6.60 2.20 12.11
N TYR A 145 -6.27 2.87 11.00
CA TYR A 145 -5.90 2.27 9.72
C TYR A 145 -4.65 2.93 9.16
N LEU A 146 -3.62 2.14 8.89
CA LEU A 146 -2.43 2.58 8.18
C LEU A 146 -2.40 1.94 6.79
N PHE A 147 -2.42 2.75 5.74
CA PHE A 147 -2.18 2.30 4.38
C PHE A 147 -0.71 2.44 4.02
N VAL A 148 -0.14 1.39 3.44
CA VAL A 148 1.21 1.42 2.88
C VAL A 148 1.08 1.43 1.36
N ASP A 149 1.38 2.57 0.74
CA ASP A 149 1.39 2.72 -0.72
C ASP A 149 2.68 2.12 -1.26
N MET A 150 2.60 0.90 -1.79
CA MET A 150 3.74 0.10 -2.18
C MET A 150 4.33 0.57 -3.52
N PRO A 151 5.64 0.48 -3.77
CA PRO A 151 6.17 0.67 -5.11
C PRO A 151 5.59 -0.37 -6.08
N PRO A 152 5.50 -0.03 -7.38
CA PRO A 152 4.92 -0.94 -8.37
C PRO A 152 5.79 -2.18 -8.61
N GLY A 153 5.15 -3.28 -8.95
CA GLY A 153 5.82 -4.54 -9.29
C GLY A 153 6.05 -5.46 -8.10
N THR A 154 6.93 -6.44 -8.30
CA THR A 154 7.24 -7.51 -7.33
C THR A 154 8.76 -7.58 -7.05
N GLY A 155 9.43 -6.43 -7.08
CA GLY A 155 10.88 -6.33 -6.87
C GLY A 155 11.29 -6.35 -5.39
N ASP A 156 12.56 -6.00 -5.14
CA ASP A 156 13.16 -6.10 -3.81
C ASP A 156 12.52 -5.18 -2.76
N VAL A 157 12.04 -3.99 -3.16
CA VAL A 157 11.45 -3.03 -2.21
C VAL A 157 10.10 -3.52 -1.69
N PRO A 158 9.10 -3.91 -2.53
CA PRO A 158 7.90 -4.56 -2.06
C PRO A 158 8.18 -5.76 -1.14
N LEU A 159 9.14 -6.60 -1.53
CA LEU A 159 9.52 -7.76 -0.73
C LEU A 159 10.04 -7.37 0.66
N SER A 160 10.91 -6.35 0.73
CA SER A 160 11.43 -5.83 2.00
C SER A 160 10.32 -5.31 2.91
N VAL A 161 9.32 -4.59 2.35
CA VAL A 161 8.16 -4.10 3.10
C VAL A 161 7.34 -5.27 3.65
N PHE A 162 7.02 -6.27 2.83
CA PHE A 162 6.28 -7.46 3.27
C PHE A 162 6.99 -8.24 4.38
N GLN A 163 8.33 -8.24 4.36
CA GLN A 163 9.14 -8.93 5.37
C GLN A 163 9.25 -8.13 6.67
N SER A 164 9.26 -6.80 6.58
CA SER A 164 9.53 -5.91 7.72
C SER A 164 8.26 -5.49 8.45
N ILE A 165 7.16 -5.25 7.71
CA ILE A 165 5.91 -4.70 8.24
C ILE A 165 4.87 -5.82 8.37
N ALA A 166 4.22 -5.91 9.53
CA ALA A 166 3.13 -6.84 9.74
C ALA A 166 1.85 -6.30 9.08
N LEU A 167 1.58 -6.71 7.83
CA LEU A 167 0.36 -6.35 7.11
C LEU A 167 -0.81 -7.24 7.51
N ASP A 168 -1.97 -6.65 7.80
CA ASP A 168 -3.23 -7.36 8.05
C ASP A 168 -3.88 -7.82 6.73
N GLY A 169 -3.50 -7.22 5.61
CA GLY A 169 -3.92 -7.63 4.28
C GLY A 169 -3.38 -6.71 3.20
N ILE A 170 -3.62 -7.11 1.95
CA ILE A 170 -3.30 -6.27 0.79
C ILE A 170 -4.50 -6.08 -0.12
N ILE A 171 -4.53 -4.93 -0.80
CA ILE A 171 -5.44 -4.63 -1.91
C ILE A 171 -4.61 -4.61 -3.19
N VAL A 172 -5.07 -5.33 -4.21
CA VAL A 172 -4.42 -5.37 -5.52
C VAL A 172 -5.10 -4.37 -6.44
N VAL A 173 -4.35 -3.36 -6.90
CA VAL A 173 -4.85 -2.36 -7.86
C VAL A 173 -4.40 -2.73 -9.27
N THR A 174 -5.34 -2.73 -10.19
CA THR A 174 -5.12 -3.03 -11.60
C THR A 174 -5.89 -2.06 -12.52
N SER A 175 -5.70 -2.15 -13.81
CA SER A 175 -6.44 -1.41 -14.85
C SER A 175 -6.86 -2.37 -15.96
N PRO A 176 -7.93 -2.10 -16.76
CA PRO A 176 -8.48 -3.02 -17.75
C PRO A 176 -7.56 -3.18 -18.98
N GLN A 177 -6.42 -3.84 -18.81
CA GLN A 177 -5.45 -4.13 -19.86
C GLN A 177 -5.17 -5.64 -19.92
N GLU A 178 -4.61 -6.13 -21.03
CA GLU A 178 -4.43 -7.57 -21.29
C GLU A 178 -3.65 -8.35 -20.23
N LEU A 179 -2.76 -7.70 -19.49
CA LEU A 179 -1.89 -8.34 -18.49
C LEU A 179 -2.51 -8.47 -17.08
N VAL A 180 -3.78 -8.13 -16.89
CA VAL A 180 -4.45 -8.15 -15.58
C VAL A 180 -4.32 -9.51 -14.89
N SER A 181 -4.58 -10.59 -15.61
CA SER A 181 -4.49 -11.96 -15.05
C SER A 181 -3.09 -12.26 -14.51
N MET A 182 -2.03 -11.87 -15.23
CA MET A 182 -0.65 -12.07 -14.80
C MET A 182 -0.29 -11.19 -13.60
N VAL A 183 -0.78 -9.97 -13.56
CA VAL A 183 -0.56 -9.02 -12.45
C VAL A 183 -1.18 -9.55 -11.16
N VAL A 184 -2.46 -9.94 -11.23
CA VAL A 184 -3.17 -10.53 -10.08
C VAL A 184 -2.48 -11.82 -9.64
N GLU A 185 -2.10 -12.71 -10.56
CA GLU A 185 -1.42 -13.96 -10.24
C GLU A 185 -0.07 -13.74 -9.53
N LYS A 186 0.73 -12.75 -9.99
CA LYS A 186 1.99 -12.40 -9.33
C LYS A 186 1.76 -11.87 -7.91
N ALA A 187 0.75 -11.01 -7.72
CA ALA A 187 0.39 -10.49 -6.41
C ALA A 187 -0.07 -11.62 -5.47
N VAL A 188 -0.88 -12.56 -5.96
CA VAL A 188 -1.33 -13.74 -5.20
C VAL A 188 -0.14 -14.58 -4.77
N LYS A 189 0.74 -14.96 -5.70
CA LYS A 189 1.94 -15.77 -5.39
C LYS A 189 2.87 -15.08 -4.38
N MET A 190 2.98 -13.76 -4.45
CA MET A 190 3.78 -12.99 -3.49
C MET A 190 3.12 -12.98 -2.12
N ALA A 191 1.82 -12.71 -2.06
CA ALA A 191 1.05 -12.69 -0.82
C ALA A 191 1.07 -14.06 -0.12
N GLU A 192 0.89 -15.16 -0.87
CA GLU A 192 1.01 -16.53 -0.36
C GLU A 192 2.39 -16.82 0.24
N LYS A 193 3.47 -16.43 -0.46
CA LYS A 193 4.83 -16.62 0.04
C LYS A 193 5.13 -15.83 1.30
N MET A 194 4.50 -14.66 1.45
CA MET A 194 4.66 -13.78 2.61
C MET A 194 3.62 -14.05 3.69
N ASP A 195 2.73 -15.01 3.46
CA ASP A 195 1.62 -15.31 4.36
C ASP A 195 0.80 -14.06 4.71
N VAL A 196 0.44 -13.24 3.71
CA VAL A 196 -0.39 -12.05 3.87
C VAL A 196 -1.70 -12.24 3.12
N PRO A 197 -2.87 -12.05 3.75
CA PRO A 197 -4.15 -12.21 3.09
C PRO A 197 -4.39 -11.12 2.04
N ILE A 198 -5.07 -11.48 0.95
CA ILE A 198 -5.53 -10.53 -0.06
C ILE A 198 -6.99 -10.19 0.24
N VAL A 199 -7.26 -8.91 0.53
CA VAL A 199 -8.62 -8.42 0.80
C VAL A 199 -9.45 -8.43 -0.46
N GLY A 200 -8.86 -8.08 -1.61
CA GLY A 200 -9.49 -8.13 -2.91
C GLY A 200 -8.79 -7.29 -3.96
N VAL A 201 -9.46 -7.14 -5.10
CA VAL A 201 -8.96 -6.44 -6.28
C VAL A 201 -9.76 -5.16 -6.52
N VAL A 202 -9.08 -4.08 -6.86
CA VAL A 202 -9.69 -2.82 -7.34
C VAL A 202 -9.24 -2.61 -8.78
N GLU A 203 -10.19 -2.53 -9.70
CA GLU A 203 -9.95 -2.14 -11.09
C GLU A 203 -10.14 -0.63 -11.23
N ASN A 204 -9.05 0.08 -11.42
CA ASN A 204 -9.07 1.51 -11.71
C ASN A 204 -9.09 1.76 -13.22
N MET A 205 -9.52 2.94 -13.65
CA MET A 205 -9.64 3.32 -15.07
C MET A 205 -10.53 2.36 -15.88
N SER A 206 -11.55 1.78 -15.23
CA SER A 206 -12.40 0.73 -15.81
C SER A 206 -13.23 1.23 -16.98
N TYR A 207 -13.76 2.45 -16.90
CA TYR A 207 -14.61 3.05 -17.91
C TYR A 207 -14.60 4.58 -17.81
N VAL A 208 -15.14 5.24 -18.81
CA VAL A 208 -15.53 6.65 -18.76
C VAL A 208 -17.07 6.72 -18.75
N ALA A 209 -17.63 7.51 -17.85
CA ALA A 209 -19.06 7.80 -17.89
C ALA A 209 -19.34 8.92 -18.88
N CYS A 210 -20.23 8.70 -19.84
CA CYS A 210 -20.68 9.76 -20.77
C CYS A 210 -21.30 10.90 -19.95
N PRO A 211 -20.84 12.15 -20.13
CA PRO A 211 -21.38 13.28 -19.35
C PRO A 211 -22.86 13.57 -19.62
N ASP A 212 -23.36 13.24 -20.82
CA ASP A 212 -24.74 13.54 -21.22
C ASP A 212 -25.75 12.49 -20.78
N CYS A 213 -25.38 11.20 -20.84
CA CYS A 213 -26.34 10.11 -20.59
C CYS A 213 -25.89 9.08 -19.55
N GLY A 214 -24.71 9.22 -18.96
CA GLY A 214 -24.17 8.32 -17.95
C GLY A 214 -23.75 6.93 -18.47
N LYS A 215 -23.87 6.65 -19.78
CA LYS A 215 -23.47 5.37 -20.38
C LYS A 215 -21.98 5.12 -20.14
N LYS A 216 -21.64 3.91 -19.66
CA LYS A 216 -20.26 3.49 -19.52
C LYS A 216 -19.62 3.21 -20.87
N ILE A 217 -18.46 3.81 -21.10
CA ILE A 217 -17.64 3.64 -22.30
C ILE A 217 -16.32 2.98 -21.87
N TYR A 218 -16.09 1.77 -22.30
CA TYR A 218 -14.91 0.98 -21.95
C TYR A 218 -13.81 1.24 -22.97
N LEU A 219 -12.92 2.21 -22.67
CA LEU A 219 -11.84 2.63 -23.58
C LEU A 219 -10.82 1.53 -23.87
N PHE A 220 -10.62 0.62 -22.94
CA PHE A 220 -9.66 -0.49 -23.02
C PHE A 220 -10.37 -1.85 -23.19
N GLY A 221 -11.66 -1.84 -23.57
CA GLY A 221 -12.53 -3.01 -23.57
C GLY A 221 -13.07 -3.33 -22.16
N GLU A 222 -14.02 -4.26 -22.10
CA GLU A 222 -14.49 -4.76 -20.80
C GLU A 222 -13.35 -5.49 -20.08
N GLY A 223 -13.06 -5.05 -18.86
CA GLY A 223 -11.93 -5.55 -18.09
C GLY A 223 -12.06 -7.03 -17.72
N LYS A 224 -10.95 -7.74 -17.72
CA LYS A 224 -10.86 -9.14 -17.29
C LYS A 224 -10.57 -9.28 -15.78
N SER A 225 -10.65 -8.17 -15.03
CA SER A 225 -10.29 -8.15 -13.61
C SER A 225 -11.23 -9.01 -12.77
N GLU A 226 -12.52 -9.06 -13.10
CA GLU A 226 -13.47 -9.92 -12.41
C GLU A 226 -13.17 -11.41 -12.64
N GLU A 227 -12.88 -11.81 -13.87
CA GLU A 227 -12.46 -13.18 -14.18
C GLU A 227 -11.16 -13.56 -13.51
N ALA A 228 -10.18 -12.64 -13.54
CA ALA A 228 -8.88 -12.85 -12.90
C ALA A 228 -9.02 -12.99 -11.38
N ALA A 229 -9.81 -12.15 -10.74
CA ALA A 229 -10.11 -12.24 -9.31
C ALA A 229 -10.84 -13.55 -8.97
N LYS A 230 -11.86 -13.93 -9.72
CA LYS A 230 -12.62 -15.19 -9.51
C LYS A 230 -11.76 -16.44 -9.61
N ARG A 231 -10.75 -16.48 -10.50
CA ARG A 231 -9.82 -17.61 -10.62
C ARG A 231 -9.03 -17.88 -9.32
N HIS A 232 -8.82 -16.84 -8.53
CA HIS A 232 -8.10 -16.90 -7.27
C HIS A 232 -9.02 -16.80 -6.04
N ASN A 233 -10.36 -16.92 -6.24
CA ASN A 233 -11.37 -16.75 -5.19
C ASN A 233 -11.28 -15.38 -4.47
N LEU A 234 -10.87 -14.33 -5.18
CA LEU A 234 -10.78 -12.98 -4.66
C LEU A 234 -12.00 -12.15 -5.07
N PRO A 235 -12.51 -11.27 -4.20
CA PRO A 235 -13.55 -10.34 -4.57
C PRO A 235 -13.00 -9.21 -5.44
N LEU A 236 -13.76 -8.81 -6.48
CA LEU A 236 -13.59 -7.52 -7.13
C LEU A 236 -14.30 -6.48 -6.27
N LEU A 237 -13.53 -5.64 -5.56
CA LEU A 237 -14.05 -4.70 -4.56
C LEU A 237 -14.62 -3.43 -5.19
N ALA A 238 -14.04 -2.99 -6.30
CA ALA A 238 -14.48 -1.80 -7.02
C ALA A 238 -14.03 -1.80 -8.48
N GLN A 239 -14.83 -1.12 -9.32
CA GLN A 239 -14.47 -0.68 -10.66
C GLN A 239 -14.60 0.84 -10.69
N MET A 240 -13.46 1.54 -10.74
CA MET A 240 -13.41 2.99 -10.73
C MET A 240 -13.35 3.56 -12.15
N PRO A 241 -14.11 4.60 -12.46
CA PRO A 241 -14.01 5.27 -13.75
C PRO A 241 -12.73 6.09 -13.89
N ILE A 242 -12.43 6.48 -15.12
CA ILE A 242 -11.57 7.64 -15.38
C ILE A 242 -12.44 8.87 -15.10
N ASP A 243 -12.10 9.62 -14.05
CA ASP A 243 -12.82 10.83 -13.66
C ASP A 243 -11.90 12.05 -13.70
N PRO A 244 -12.12 12.98 -14.64
CA PRO A 244 -11.32 14.20 -14.73
C PRO A 244 -11.40 15.10 -13.49
N LYS A 245 -12.52 15.05 -12.73
CA LYS A 245 -12.66 15.84 -11.50
C LYS A 245 -11.74 15.30 -10.41
N LEU A 246 -11.69 13.96 -10.26
CA LEU A 246 -10.77 13.35 -9.31
C LEU A 246 -9.32 13.67 -9.68
N ALA A 247 -8.95 13.55 -10.96
CA ALA A 247 -7.60 13.88 -11.41
C ALA A 247 -7.24 15.34 -11.10
N ALA A 248 -8.13 16.29 -11.42
CA ALA A 248 -7.91 17.71 -11.12
C ALA A 248 -7.77 18.00 -9.62
N LEU A 249 -8.52 17.32 -8.76
CA LEU A 249 -8.41 17.46 -7.31
C LEU A 249 -7.09 16.88 -6.79
N VAL A 250 -6.64 15.75 -7.32
CA VAL A 250 -5.33 15.16 -6.99
C VAL A 250 -4.19 16.12 -7.37
N ASP A 251 -4.23 16.66 -8.57
CA ASP A 251 -3.23 17.62 -9.06
C ASP A 251 -3.20 18.92 -8.23
N ALA A 252 -4.37 19.33 -7.73
CA ALA A 252 -4.53 20.51 -6.87
C ALA A 252 -4.22 20.25 -5.38
N GLY A 253 -3.86 19.03 -4.98
CA GLY A 253 -3.64 18.67 -3.57
C GLY A 253 -4.92 18.63 -2.73
N LYS A 254 -6.08 18.34 -3.34
CA LYS A 254 -7.41 18.46 -2.74
C LYS A 254 -8.21 17.17 -2.84
N ILE A 255 -7.54 16.02 -2.82
CA ILE A 255 -8.20 14.71 -2.96
C ILE A 255 -9.29 14.49 -1.90
N GLU A 256 -9.16 15.11 -0.74
CA GLU A 256 -10.11 15.05 0.36
C GLU A 256 -11.47 15.71 0.04
N GLU A 257 -11.52 16.62 -0.96
CA GLU A 257 -12.76 17.24 -1.41
C GLU A 257 -13.57 16.32 -2.36
N PHE A 258 -12.99 15.23 -2.85
CA PHE A 258 -13.67 14.33 -3.78
C PHE A 258 -14.72 13.46 -3.09
N GLU A 259 -15.98 13.52 -3.52
CA GLU A 259 -17.14 12.84 -2.90
C GLU A 259 -17.49 11.49 -3.56
N GLY A 260 -16.55 10.81 -4.18
CA GLY A 260 -16.79 9.51 -4.83
C GLY A 260 -17.11 8.39 -3.84
N THR A 261 -17.97 7.46 -4.25
CA THR A 261 -18.43 6.33 -3.41
C THR A 261 -17.94 4.97 -3.93
N TRP A 262 -17.12 4.96 -4.97
CA TRP A 262 -16.71 3.72 -5.66
C TRP A 262 -15.95 2.73 -4.77
N LEU A 263 -15.28 3.22 -3.74
CA LEU A 263 -14.49 2.42 -2.82
C LEU A 263 -15.23 2.02 -1.53
N ASN A 264 -16.52 2.31 -1.41
CA ASN A 264 -17.29 1.95 -0.21
C ASN A 264 -17.26 0.44 0.07
N ALA A 265 -17.42 -0.40 -0.96
CA ALA A 265 -17.35 -1.85 -0.78
C ALA A 265 -15.92 -2.32 -0.39
N ALA A 266 -14.89 -1.64 -0.88
CA ALA A 266 -13.52 -1.91 -0.44
C ALA A 266 -13.32 -1.52 1.03
N ALA A 267 -13.82 -0.36 1.45
CA ALA A 267 -13.78 0.05 2.86
C ALA A 267 -14.54 -0.94 3.76
N ASP A 268 -15.72 -1.42 3.34
CA ASP A 268 -16.49 -2.45 4.08
C ASP A 268 -15.69 -3.75 4.24
N ALA A 269 -14.92 -4.14 3.23
CA ALA A 269 -14.06 -5.32 3.30
C ALA A 269 -12.89 -5.12 4.27
N LEU A 270 -12.28 -3.93 4.27
CA LEU A 270 -11.19 -3.57 5.20
C LEU A 270 -11.68 -3.58 6.66
N GLU A 271 -12.86 -3.03 6.94
CA GLU A 271 -13.45 -3.05 8.28
C GLU A 271 -13.65 -4.48 8.80
N LYS A 272 -14.10 -5.40 7.93
CA LYS A 272 -14.33 -6.82 8.26
C LYS A 272 -13.07 -7.64 8.39
N THR A 273 -11.94 -7.18 7.85
CA THR A 273 -10.66 -7.88 7.94
C THR A 273 -10.22 -7.92 9.41
N ARG A 274 -9.85 -9.10 9.90
CA ARG A 274 -9.35 -9.26 11.27
C ARG A 274 -7.90 -8.79 11.35
N LYS A 275 -7.55 -8.13 12.45
CA LYS A 275 -6.14 -7.85 12.76
C LYS A 275 -5.41 -9.17 12.93
N ARG A 276 -4.25 -9.29 12.34
CA ARG A 276 -3.40 -10.48 12.53
C ARG A 276 -2.81 -10.45 13.93
N ALA A 277 -2.75 -11.62 14.54
CA ALA A 277 -1.99 -11.80 15.78
C ALA A 277 -0.48 -11.60 15.47
N GLU A 278 0.18 -10.87 16.34
CA GLU A 278 1.64 -10.64 16.30
C GLU A 278 2.44 -11.94 16.44
#